data_45809b21fd3c1a0896596b0680084e14
#
_entry.id   45809b21fd3c1a0896596b0680084e14
#
_cell.length_a   1.000
_cell.length_b   1.000
_cell.length_c   1.000
_cell.angle_alpha   90.00
_cell.angle_beta   90.00
_cell.angle_gamma   90.00
#
_symmetry.space_group_name_H-M   'P 1'
#
loop_
_entity.id
_entity.type
_entity.pdbx_description
1 polymer ?
#
loop_
_entity_poly.entity_id
_entity_poly.type
_entity_poly.pdbx_seq_one_letter_code
_entity_poly.pdbx_strand_id
1 'polypeptide(L)'
;MLKVLRDQTPLHLKAKREMSAANDNMPDKKHFRIGRELHGLVLEPELFFKDYCLAFRQQDMPEAIEDRDVLVRMVEELNATRLAKLPTTGSKAEQIARIIEAESDLPDHLRHDVADLEASRGADLKAHIEAINSQRQGKLSTSGSRHELAEILRANGKPVTLWSDVKAEWERVNGHRSIMTPDEWDTVHRMRDAIMAHPAACALLTGCQGVAEHSAYAIDPDTGVLRRVRPDFWRKDGIVVDLKTTEDASPDGFARSIANYGYDMQHAYYLDTLNLALHQGGYDEFAAHPKIAKQFVFVVVEKKPPHAVAVYVLDDESVALGRAKYRHALDVYDACERSECWYGYGDAVQTVALPQWHMNRNAHLIGAA
;
A
#
# COMPACT_ATOMS: atom_id res chain seq x y z
N MET A 1 8.20 2.61 24.54
CA MET A 1 8.84 2.40 25.86
C MET A 1 7.89 2.74 26.99
N LEU A 2 7.57 4.00 27.28
CA LEU A 2 6.74 4.42 28.42
C LEU A 2 5.35 3.74 28.49
N LYS A 3 4.67 3.52 27.36
CA LYS A 3 3.40 2.77 27.32
C LYS A 3 3.53 1.34 27.86
N VAL A 4 4.67 0.67 27.63
CA VAL A 4 4.88 -0.69 28.17
C VAL A 4 4.97 -0.64 29.68
N LEU A 5 5.68 0.34 30.25
CA LEU A 5 5.78 0.50 31.71
C LEU A 5 4.48 0.95 32.37
N ARG A 6 3.57 1.59 31.60
CA ARG A 6 2.20 1.89 32.06
C ARG A 6 1.35 0.63 32.22
N ASP A 7 1.42 -0.26 31.21
CA ASP A 7 0.47 -1.36 31.04
C ASP A 7 1.02 -2.72 31.50
N GLN A 8 2.34 -2.84 31.64
CA GLN A 8 3.06 -4.09 31.88
C GLN A 8 4.26 -3.86 32.81
N THR A 9 4.97 -4.93 33.16
CA THR A 9 6.13 -4.86 34.04
C THR A 9 7.41 -4.45 33.32
N PRO A 10 8.45 -3.98 34.04
CA PRO A 10 9.77 -3.71 33.48
C PRO A 10 10.37 -4.90 32.70
N LEU A 11 10.15 -6.13 33.14
CA LEU A 11 10.60 -7.34 32.43
C LEU A 11 10.05 -7.43 31.01
N HIS A 12 8.79 -7.02 30.79
CA HIS A 12 8.19 -6.97 29.45
C HIS A 12 8.85 -5.90 28.56
N LEU A 13 9.29 -4.78 29.16
CA LEU A 13 10.02 -3.76 28.41
C LEU A 13 11.38 -4.27 27.98
N LYS A 14 12.12 -4.94 28.89
CA LYS A 14 13.41 -5.55 28.56
C LYS A 14 13.27 -6.56 27.41
N ALA A 15 12.32 -7.49 27.52
CA ALA A 15 12.06 -8.47 26.47
C ALA A 15 11.71 -7.82 25.12
N LYS A 16 10.90 -6.76 25.11
CA LYS A 16 10.58 -6.03 23.87
C LYS A 16 11.79 -5.34 23.25
N ARG A 17 12.69 -4.79 24.05
CA ARG A 17 13.93 -4.17 23.56
C ARG A 17 14.82 -5.21 22.89
N GLU A 18 14.99 -6.37 23.52
CA GLU A 18 15.78 -7.49 23.00
C GLU A 18 15.18 -8.05 21.69
N MET A 19 13.86 -8.23 21.64
CA MET A 19 13.16 -8.67 20.42
C MET A 19 13.22 -7.65 19.28
N SER A 20 13.11 -6.35 19.59
CA SER A 20 13.20 -5.29 18.58
C SER A 20 14.60 -5.20 17.97
N ALA A 21 15.63 -5.45 18.76
CA ALA A 21 17.00 -5.53 18.27
C ALA A 21 17.26 -6.76 17.35
N ALA A 22 16.43 -7.82 17.47
CA ALA A 22 16.54 -9.05 16.71
C ALA A 22 15.67 -9.13 15.45
N ASN A 23 14.61 -8.28 15.33
CA ASN A 23 13.57 -8.41 14.31
C ASN A 23 13.12 -7.05 13.75
N ASP A 24 13.80 -6.58 12.71
CA ASP A 24 13.38 -5.37 11.95
C ASP A 24 12.25 -5.61 10.94
N ASN A 25 11.71 -6.84 10.82
CA ASN A 25 10.80 -7.25 9.74
C ASN A 25 9.46 -7.82 10.21
N MET A 26 8.79 -7.23 11.21
CA MET A 26 7.40 -7.64 11.48
C MET A 26 6.43 -6.94 10.50
N PRO A 27 5.56 -7.70 9.78
CA PRO A 27 4.58 -7.09 8.89
C PRO A 27 3.60 -6.23 9.69
N ASP A 28 3.35 -5.04 9.17
CA ASP A 28 2.40 -4.10 9.74
C ASP A 28 0.97 -4.67 9.80
N LYS A 29 0.32 -4.50 10.94
CA LYS A 29 -1.11 -4.79 11.03
C LYS A 29 -1.89 -3.79 10.19
N LYS A 30 -2.84 -4.27 9.39
CA LYS A 30 -3.64 -3.48 8.43
C LYS A 30 -4.20 -2.16 9.00
N HIS A 31 -4.63 -2.14 10.26
CA HIS A 31 -5.20 -0.94 10.90
C HIS A 31 -4.17 0.15 11.23
N PHE A 32 -2.88 -0.20 11.38
CA PHE A 32 -1.81 0.79 11.52
C PHE A 32 -1.38 1.37 10.17
N ARG A 33 -1.58 0.62 9.11
CA ARG A 33 -1.25 1.01 7.76
C ARG A 33 -2.06 2.24 7.31
N ILE A 34 -3.40 2.21 7.44
CA ILE A 34 -4.28 3.35 7.09
C ILE A 34 -3.89 4.63 7.86
N GLY A 35 -3.56 4.50 9.15
CA GLY A 35 -3.09 5.64 9.95
C GLY A 35 -1.81 6.27 9.38
N ARG A 36 -0.81 5.45 9.06
CA ARG A 36 0.47 5.91 8.49
C ARG A 36 0.28 6.55 7.11
N GLU A 37 -0.52 5.92 6.27
CA GLU A 37 -0.83 6.43 4.93
C GLU A 37 -1.53 7.78 4.99
N LEU A 38 -2.48 7.95 5.93
CA LEU A 38 -3.14 9.23 6.15
C LEU A 38 -2.16 10.32 6.65
N HIS A 39 -1.30 9.99 7.62
CA HIS A 39 -0.27 10.92 8.09
C HIS A 39 0.60 11.40 6.93
N GLY A 40 1.13 10.46 6.11
CA GLY A 40 1.93 10.82 4.94
C GLY A 40 1.17 11.74 3.97
N LEU A 41 -0.10 11.39 3.64
CA LEU A 41 -0.89 12.16 2.69
C LEU A 41 -1.27 13.56 3.19
N VAL A 42 -1.49 13.73 4.51
CA VAL A 42 -1.89 15.01 5.11
C VAL A 42 -0.68 15.89 5.40
N LEU A 43 0.39 15.33 5.93
CA LEU A 43 1.52 16.08 6.49
C LEU A 43 2.70 16.23 5.52
N GLU A 44 2.94 15.20 4.71
CA GLU A 44 4.08 15.11 3.78
C GLU A 44 3.64 14.56 2.40
N PRO A 45 2.71 15.23 1.69
CA PRO A 45 2.10 14.71 0.46
C PRO A 45 3.12 14.39 -0.63
N GLU A 46 4.20 15.13 -0.74
CA GLU A 46 5.25 14.85 -1.73
C GLU A 46 5.95 13.51 -1.45
N LEU A 47 6.21 13.19 -0.18
CA LEU A 47 6.77 11.91 0.21
C LEU A 47 5.74 10.79 0.05
N PHE A 48 4.47 11.05 0.38
CA PHE A 48 3.40 10.07 0.18
C PHE A 48 3.34 9.60 -1.28
N PHE A 49 3.28 10.50 -2.24
CA PHE A 49 3.23 10.12 -3.67
C PHE A 49 4.54 9.54 -4.20
N LYS A 50 5.64 9.69 -3.49
CA LYS A 50 6.89 9.01 -3.80
C LYS A 50 6.92 7.58 -3.28
N ASP A 51 6.35 7.34 -2.10
CA ASP A 51 6.41 6.07 -1.38
C ASP A 51 5.20 5.15 -1.64
N TYR A 52 4.07 5.71 -2.08
CA TYR A 52 2.83 4.99 -2.32
C TYR A 52 2.31 5.21 -3.74
N CYS A 53 1.62 4.21 -4.27
CA CYS A 53 0.90 4.30 -5.53
C CYS A 53 -0.37 3.44 -5.50
N LEU A 54 -1.35 3.84 -6.31
CA LEU A 54 -2.56 3.05 -6.55
C LEU A 54 -2.23 1.78 -7.34
N ALA A 55 -2.82 0.66 -6.97
CA ALA A 55 -2.72 -0.59 -7.72
C ALA A 55 -3.17 -0.39 -9.17
N PHE A 56 -2.36 -0.84 -10.09
CA PHE A 56 -2.67 -0.79 -11.52
C PHE A 56 -3.57 -1.98 -11.90
N ARG A 57 -4.66 -1.72 -12.62
CA ARG A 57 -5.67 -2.70 -12.96
C ARG A 57 -5.91 -2.73 -14.47
N GLN A 58 -6.36 -3.86 -14.98
CA GLN A 58 -6.63 -4.01 -16.40
C GLN A 58 -7.66 -2.99 -16.93
N GLN A 59 -8.64 -2.62 -16.09
CA GLN A 59 -9.62 -1.58 -16.44
C GLN A 59 -9.02 -0.19 -16.68
N ASP A 60 -7.79 0.06 -16.21
CA ASP A 60 -7.07 1.31 -16.41
C ASP A 60 -6.40 1.36 -17.80
N MET A 61 -6.34 0.19 -18.50
CA MET A 61 -5.86 0.02 -19.88
C MET A 61 -6.76 -0.96 -20.63
N PRO A 62 -8.02 -0.58 -20.94
CA PRO A 62 -9.02 -1.48 -21.52
C PRO A 62 -8.65 -2.02 -22.91
N GLU A 63 -7.76 -1.32 -23.62
CA GLU A 63 -7.24 -1.73 -24.91
C GLU A 63 -6.14 -2.80 -24.82
N ALA A 64 -5.59 -3.06 -23.65
CA ALA A 64 -4.58 -4.09 -23.44
C ALA A 64 -5.22 -5.48 -23.36
N ILE A 65 -4.73 -6.39 -24.20
CA ILE A 65 -5.32 -7.72 -24.35
C ILE A 65 -4.63 -8.69 -23.38
N GLU A 66 -5.43 -9.36 -22.57
CA GLU A 66 -4.99 -10.45 -21.70
C GLU A 66 -5.40 -11.82 -22.21
N ASP A 67 -6.60 -11.91 -22.80
CA ASP A 67 -7.19 -13.15 -23.27
C ASP A 67 -6.55 -13.60 -24.59
N ARG A 68 -5.98 -14.82 -24.57
CA ARG A 68 -5.38 -15.45 -25.75
C ARG A 68 -6.38 -15.67 -26.88
N ASP A 69 -7.63 -15.97 -26.55
CA ASP A 69 -8.65 -16.29 -27.56
C ASP A 69 -9.04 -15.06 -28.38
N VAL A 70 -8.88 -13.86 -27.82
CA VAL A 70 -9.01 -12.60 -28.57
C VAL A 70 -7.92 -12.50 -29.63
N LEU A 71 -6.67 -12.81 -29.27
CA LEU A 71 -5.54 -12.79 -30.22
C LEU A 71 -5.73 -13.83 -31.33
N VAL A 72 -6.20 -15.04 -30.98
CA VAL A 72 -6.51 -16.08 -31.95
C VAL A 72 -7.56 -15.60 -32.96
N ARG A 73 -8.68 -15.04 -32.49
CA ARG A 73 -9.71 -14.47 -33.37
C ARG A 73 -9.18 -13.39 -34.29
N MET A 74 -8.32 -12.50 -33.78
CA MET A 74 -7.70 -11.46 -34.61
C MET A 74 -6.80 -12.07 -35.72
N VAL A 75 -6.07 -13.15 -35.42
CA VAL A 75 -5.29 -13.87 -36.45
C VAL A 75 -6.20 -14.57 -37.44
N GLU A 76 -7.32 -15.16 -36.99
CA GLU A 76 -8.34 -15.78 -37.86
C GLU A 76 -8.99 -14.76 -38.81
N GLU A 77 -9.28 -13.56 -38.33
CA GLU A 77 -9.75 -12.44 -39.17
C GLU A 77 -8.74 -12.06 -40.24
N LEU A 78 -7.45 -11.97 -39.92
CA LEU A 78 -6.41 -11.78 -40.92
C LEU A 78 -6.35 -12.97 -41.91
N ASN A 79 -6.54 -14.17 -41.42
CA ASN A 79 -6.55 -15.37 -42.23
C ASN A 79 -7.76 -15.47 -43.18
N ALA A 80 -8.85 -14.76 -42.91
CA ALA A 80 -10.05 -14.82 -43.75
C ALA A 80 -9.74 -14.39 -45.19
N THR A 81 -8.86 -13.42 -45.39
CA THR A 81 -8.45 -12.91 -46.73
C THR A 81 -7.19 -13.54 -47.29
N ARG A 82 -6.50 -14.43 -46.55
CA ARG A 82 -5.23 -15.02 -46.96
C ARG A 82 -5.45 -16.39 -47.61
N LEU A 83 -4.83 -16.61 -48.76
CA LEU A 83 -4.84 -17.91 -49.40
C LEU A 83 -3.82 -18.85 -48.75
N ALA A 84 -4.24 -20.04 -48.40
CA ALA A 84 -3.33 -21.06 -47.89
C ALA A 84 -2.31 -21.49 -48.95
N LYS A 85 -1.08 -21.78 -48.56
CA LYS A 85 -0.11 -22.42 -49.46
C LYS A 85 -0.53 -23.83 -49.75
N LEU A 86 -0.38 -24.26 -50.99
CA LEU A 86 -0.69 -25.61 -51.43
C LEU A 86 0.44 -26.57 -51.00
N PRO A 87 0.13 -27.77 -50.53
CA PRO A 87 1.14 -28.79 -50.31
C PRO A 87 1.85 -29.19 -51.59
N THR A 88 3.18 -29.22 -51.56
CA THR A 88 4.01 -29.66 -52.70
C THR A 88 4.22 -31.17 -52.76
N THR A 89 3.77 -31.90 -51.73
CA THR A 89 3.84 -33.36 -51.60
C THR A 89 2.50 -33.98 -51.90
N GLY A 90 2.49 -35.28 -52.25
CA GLY A 90 1.29 -36.05 -52.59
C GLY A 90 1.43 -36.80 -53.90
N SER A 91 0.40 -37.61 -54.24
CA SER A 91 0.34 -38.30 -55.55
C SER A 91 0.27 -37.32 -56.72
N LYS A 92 0.63 -37.75 -57.88
CA LYS A 92 0.56 -36.97 -59.11
C LYS A 92 -0.85 -36.40 -59.33
N ALA A 93 -1.88 -37.26 -59.15
CA ALA A 93 -3.26 -36.83 -59.30
C ALA A 93 -3.66 -35.72 -58.31
N GLU A 94 -3.22 -35.79 -57.04
CA GLU A 94 -3.48 -34.76 -56.02
C GLU A 94 -2.77 -33.45 -56.38
N GLN A 95 -1.56 -33.50 -56.87
CA GLN A 95 -0.83 -32.29 -57.31
C GLN A 95 -1.53 -31.59 -58.48
N ILE A 96 -1.96 -32.35 -59.49
CA ILE A 96 -2.74 -31.87 -60.62
C ILE A 96 -4.06 -31.23 -60.16
N ALA A 97 -4.81 -31.93 -59.32
CA ALA A 97 -6.09 -31.41 -58.78
C ALA A 97 -5.90 -30.04 -58.04
N ARG A 98 -4.83 -29.89 -57.27
CA ARG A 98 -4.52 -28.64 -56.55
C ARG A 98 -4.16 -27.50 -57.55
N ILE A 99 -3.45 -27.77 -58.63
CA ILE A 99 -3.13 -26.79 -59.66
C ILE A 99 -4.42 -26.30 -60.34
N ILE A 100 -5.26 -27.24 -60.80
CA ILE A 100 -6.52 -26.93 -61.50
C ILE A 100 -7.45 -26.12 -60.57
N GLU A 101 -7.58 -26.50 -59.30
CA GLU A 101 -8.39 -25.77 -58.30
C GLU A 101 -7.85 -24.36 -58.08
N ALA A 102 -6.54 -24.20 -58.02
CA ALA A 102 -5.91 -22.89 -57.76
C ALA A 102 -6.01 -21.95 -58.97
N GLU A 103 -6.18 -22.51 -60.17
CA GLU A 103 -6.32 -21.77 -61.43
C GLU A 103 -7.79 -21.59 -61.87
N SER A 104 -8.75 -22.11 -61.08
CA SER A 104 -10.19 -22.10 -61.41
C SER A 104 -10.73 -20.70 -61.74
N ASP A 105 -10.23 -19.69 -61.04
CA ASP A 105 -10.67 -18.30 -61.19
C ASP A 105 -9.91 -17.54 -62.28
N LEU A 106 -8.88 -18.16 -62.91
CA LEU A 106 -8.16 -17.55 -63.98
C LEU A 106 -8.95 -17.61 -65.33
N PRO A 107 -8.74 -16.68 -66.23
CA PRO A 107 -9.22 -16.79 -67.60
C PRO A 107 -8.72 -18.08 -68.27
N ASP A 108 -9.54 -18.70 -69.15
CA ASP A 108 -9.23 -20.02 -69.75
C ASP A 108 -7.88 -20.06 -70.46
N HIS A 109 -7.44 -18.98 -71.10
CA HIS A 109 -6.15 -18.88 -71.79
C HIS A 109 -4.92 -18.84 -70.87
N LEU A 110 -5.17 -18.70 -69.49
CA LEU A 110 -4.13 -18.69 -68.47
C LEU A 110 -4.15 -19.97 -67.63
N ARG A 111 -5.13 -20.88 -67.87
CA ARG A 111 -5.20 -22.17 -67.18
C ARG A 111 -4.37 -23.21 -67.91
N HIS A 112 -3.76 -24.10 -67.17
CA HIS A 112 -3.09 -25.26 -67.75
C HIS A 112 -4.08 -26.30 -68.21
N ASP A 113 -3.83 -26.93 -69.39
CA ASP A 113 -4.63 -28.07 -69.83
C ASP A 113 -4.34 -29.28 -68.93
N VAL A 114 -5.38 -30.04 -68.62
CA VAL A 114 -5.27 -31.25 -67.81
C VAL A 114 -4.34 -32.28 -68.44
N ALA A 115 -4.41 -32.43 -69.75
CA ALA A 115 -3.56 -33.36 -70.54
C ALA A 115 -2.07 -32.99 -70.44
N ASP A 116 -1.74 -31.67 -70.45
CA ASP A 116 -0.37 -31.18 -70.32
C ASP A 116 0.17 -31.44 -68.90
N LEU A 117 -0.68 -31.24 -67.89
CA LEU A 117 -0.33 -31.54 -66.50
C LEU A 117 -0.14 -33.04 -66.27
N GLU A 118 -0.98 -33.89 -66.91
CA GLU A 118 -0.84 -35.33 -66.85
C GLU A 118 0.42 -35.86 -67.53
N ALA A 119 0.89 -35.17 -68.58
CA ALA A 119 2.15 -35.44 -69.23
C ALA A 119 3.39 -35.00 -68.49
N SER A 120 3.23 -34.08 -67.54
CA SER A 120 4.33 -33.48 -66.78
C SER A 120 4.95 -34.42 -65.77
N ARG A 121 6.25 -34.28 -65.50
CA ARG A 121 6.96 -35.03 -64.46
C ARG A 121 6.63 -34.42 -63.09
N GLY A 122 6.75 -35.25 -62.04
CA GLY A 122 6.47 -34.82 -60.68
C GLY A 122 7.32 -33.59 -60.23
N ALA A 123 8.52 -33.45 -60.72
CA ALA A 123 9.36 -32.27 -60.46
C ALA A 123 8.77 -31.01 -61.07
N ASP A 124 8.19 -31.10 -62.25
CA ASP A 124 7.61 -29.96 -62.98
C ASP A 124 6.29 -29.50 -62.28
N LEU A 125 5.47 -30.47 -61.84
CA LEU A 125 4.25 -30.19 -61.05
C LEU A 125 4.59 -29.50 -59.68
N LYS A 126 5.64 -29.98 -59.05
CA LYS A 126 6.13 -29.35 -57.80
C LYS A 126 6.56 -27.91 -58.04
N ALA A 127 7.35 -27.66 -59.09
CA ALA A 127 7.78 -26.30 -59.46
C ALA A 127 6.58 -25.40 -59.78
N HIS A 128 5.52 -25.95 -60.38
CA HIS A 128 4.27 -25.23 -60.65
C HIS A 128 3.55 -24.82 -59.37
N ILE A 129 3.40 -25.75 -58.44
CA ILE A 129 2.82 -25.47 -57.12
C ILE A 129 3.66 -24.41 -56.37
N GLU A 130 4.98 -24.47 -56.47
CA GLU A 130 5.87 -23.47 -55.84
C GLU A 130 5.68 -22.08 -56.48
N ALA A 131 5.48 -21.98 -57.79
CA ALA A 131 5.15 -20.74 -58.47
C ALA A 131 3.81 -20.15 -58.02
N ILE A 132 2.76 -20.98 -57.91
CA ILE A 132 1.47 -20.58 -57.30
C ILE A 132 1.65 -20.11 -55.86
N ASN A 133 2.43 -20.83 -55.06
CA ASN A 133 2.68 -20.51 -53.66
C ASN A 133 3.49 -19.22 -53.47
N SER A 134 4.27 -18.79 -54.46
CA SER A 134 4.99 -17.51 -54.41
C SER A 134 4.05 -16.30 -54.37
N GLN A 135 2.85 -16.45 -54.93
CA GLN A 135 1.81 -15.44 -54.96
C GLN A 135 0.84 -15.53 -53.76
N ARG A 136 0.90 -16.62 -52.97
CA ARG A 136 0.04 -16.84 -51.81
C ARG A 136 0.73 -16.43 -50.53
N GLN A 137 0.08 -15.61 -49.74
CA GLN A 137 0.60 -15.14 -48.45
C GLN A 137 0.75 -16.28 -47.43
N GLY A 138 -0.01 -17.36 -47.55
CA GLY A 138 -0.10 -18.42 -46.58
C GLY A 138 -0.94 -18.02 -45.37
N LYS A 139 -1.51 -18.99 -44.67
CA LYS A 139 -2.21 -18.77 -43.40
C LYS A 139 -1.20 -18.52 -42.27
N LEU A 140 -1.53 -17.61 -41.38
CA LEU A 140 -0.80 -17.34 -40.15
C LEU A 140 -1.14 -18.41 -39.13
N SER A 141 -0.19 -18.76 -38.27
CA SER A 141 -0.43 -19.70 -37.17
C SER A 141 -1.37 -19.09 -36.12
N THR A 142 -2.39 -19.87 -35.70
CA THR A 142 -3.25 -19.57 -34.57
C THR A 142 -2.79 -20.29 -33.30
N SER A 143 -1.73 -21.10 -33.40
CA SER A 143 -1.09 -21.75 -32.27
C SER A 143 0.08 -20.92 -31.75
N GLY A 144 0.41 -21.09 -30.48
CA GLY A 144 1.50 -20.37 -29.82
C GLY A 144 1.07 -19.64 -28.55
N SER A 145 2.03 -19.01 -27.89
CA SER A 145 1.86 -18.18 -26.73
C SER A 145 1.18 -16.84 -27.09
N ARG A 146 0.71 -16.11 -26.09
CA ARG A 146 0.17 -14.74 -26.28
C ARG A 146 1.17 -13.82 -26.96
N HIS A 147 2.45 -13.88 -26.58
CA HIS A 147 3.50 -13.07 -27.18
C HIS A 147 3.73 -13.42 -28.66
N GLU A 148 3.78 -14.71 -29.01
CA GLU A 148 3.94 -15.16 -30.40
C GLU A 148 2.76 -14.71 -31.27
N LEU A 149 1.54 -14.83 -30.79
CA LEU A 149 0.34 -14.35 -31.50
C LEU A 149 0.37 -12.82 -31.67
N ALA A 150 0.78 -12.09 -30.63
CA ALA A 150 0.90 -10.63 -30.67
C ALA A 150 1.97 -10.20 -31.71
N GLU A 151 3.12 -10.90 -31.76
CA GLU A 151 4.16 -10.65 -32.79
C GLU A 151 3.65 -10.92 -34.22
N ILE A 152 2.90 -12.02 -34.41
CA ILE A 152 2.27 -12.31 -35.71
C ILE A 152 1.32 -11.16 -36.11
N LEU A 153 0.51 -10.66 -35.18
CA LEU A 153 -0.43 -9.56 -35.43
C LEU A 153 0.30 -8.26 -35.77
N ARG A 154 1.33 -7.90 -34.98
CA ARG A 154 2.16 -6.69 -35.18
C ARG A 154 2.86 -6.74 -36.53
N ALA A 155 3.47 -7.87 -36.87
CA ALA A 155 4.14 -8.08 -38.17
C ALA A 155 3.18 -7.98 -39.36
N ASN A 156 1.89 -8.15 -39.17
CA ASN A 156 0.86 -8.03 -40.19
C ASN A 156 0.02 -6.71 -40.08
N GLY A 157 0.58 -5.68 -39.44
CA GLY A 157 0.00 -4.34 -39.41
C GLY A 157 -1.15 -4.15 -38.40
N LYS A 158 -1.36 -5.10 -37.46
CA LYS A 158 -2.33 -4.99 -36.39
C LYS A 158 -1.60 -4.65 -35.09
N PRO A 159 -1.62 -3.38 -34.61
CA PRO A 159 -1.01 -3.03 -33.35
C PRO A 159 -1.73 -3.74 -32.19
N VAL A 160 -0.98 -4.41 -31.35
CA VAL A 160 -1.50 -5.15 -30.19
C VAL A 160 -0.65 -4.81 -28.97
N THR A 161 -1.31 -4.43 -27.91
CA THR A 161 -0.70 -4.23 -26.57
C THR A 161 -1.13 -5.38 -25.67
N LEU A 162 -0.18 -6.11 -25.09
CA LEU A 162 -0.47 -7.17 -24.13
C LEU A 162 -0.54 -6.61 -22.72
N TRP A 163 -1.54 -7.03 -21.95
CA TRP A 163 -1.66 -6.66 -20.53
C TRP A 163 -0.43 -7.06 -19.72
N SER A 164 0.15 -8.25 -20.00
CA SER A 164 1.37 -8.70 -19.35
C SER A 164 2.54 -7.73 -19.48
N ASP A 165 2.70 -7.14 -20.66
CA ASP A 165 3.82 -6.24 -20.95
C ASP A 165 3.63 -4.89 -20.25
N VAL A 166 2.41 -4.36 -20.30
CA VAL A 166 2.04 -3.10 -19.63
C VAL A 166 2.18 -3.24 -18.11
N LYS A 167 1.70 -4.36 -17.57
CA LYS A 167 1.82 -4.66 -16.14
C LYS A 167 3.28 -4.80 -15.70
N ALA A 168 4.09 -5.52 -16.47
CA ALA A 168 5.51 -5.69 -16.15
C ALA A 168 6.27 -4.35 -16.19
N GLU A 169 5.97 -3.48 -17.14
CA GLU A 169 6.56 -2.14 -17.21
C GLU A 169 6.10 -1.26 -16.04
N TRP A 170 4.80 -1.32 -15.68
CA TRP A 170 4.30 -0.61 -14.51
C TRP A 170 4.98 -1.09 -13.21
N GLU A 171 5.14 -2.40 -13.04
CA GLU A 171 5.83 -3.00 -11.88
C GLU A 171 7.31 -2.60 -11.85
N ARG A 172 7.98 -2.54 -12.99
CA ARG A 172 9.37 -2.09 -13.10
C ARG A 172 9.53 -0.64 -12.62
N VAL A 173 8.59 0.23 -12.96
CA VAL A 173 8.62 1.66 -12.58
C VAL A 173 8.20 1.87 -11.14
N ASN A 174 7.20 1.12 -10.64
CA ASN A 174 6.55 1.37 -9.36
C ASN A 174 6.88 0.34 -8.26
N GLY A 175 7.65 -0.72 -8.56
CA GLY A 175 7.91 -1.82 -7.63
C GLY A 175 8.68 -1.43 -6.36
N HIS A 176 9.26 -0.23 -6.31
CA HIS A 176 9.86 0.33 -5.10
C HIS A 176 8.84 1.02 -4.18
N ARG A 177 7.61 1.25 -4.63
CA ARG A 177 6.53 1.90 -3.88
C ARG A 177 5.65 0.87 -3.16
N SER A 178 5.02 1.30 -2.08
CA SER A 178 3.96 0.53 -1.44
C SER A 178 2.67 0.65 -2.26
N ILE A 179 2.20 -0.49 -2.77
CA ILE A 179 0.99 -0.53 -3.60
C ILE A 179 -0.24 -0.52 -2.68
N MET A 180 -1.14 0.43 -2.90
CA MET A 180 -2.43 0.56 -2.22
C MET A 180 -3.55 0.01 -3.10
N THR A 181 -4.47 -0.73 -2.49
CA THR A 181 -5.72 -1.11 -3.18
C THR A 181 -6.58 0.13 -3.45
N PRO A 182 -7.50 0.09 -4.44
CA PRO A 182 -8.42 1.21 -4.69
C PRO A 182 -9.21 1.65 -3.45
N ASP A 183 -9.70 0.68 -2.67
CA ASP A 183 -10.46 0.97 -1.46
C ASP A 183 -9.62 1.67 -0.38
N GLU A 184 -8.36 1.24 -0.20
CA GLU A 184 -7.42 1.89 0.72
C GLU A 184 -7.09 3.31 0.25
N TRP A 185 -6.80 3.47 -1.03
CA TRP A 185 -6.49 4.76 -1.64
C TRP A 185 -7.67 5.74 -1.50
N ASP A 186 -8.86 5.33 -1.88
CA ASP A 186 -10.08 6.14 -1.78
C ASP A 186 -10.41 6.49 -0.32
N THR A 187 -10.24 5.53 0.60
CA THR A 187 -10.48 5.76 2.02
C THR A 187 -9.56 6.84 2.58
N VAL A 188 -8.26 6.72 2.34
CA VAL A 188 -7.26 7.68 2.84
C VAL A 188 -7.49 9.07 2.25
N HIS A 189 -7.83 9.17 0.96
CA HIS A 189 -8.15 10.44 0.32
C HIS A 189 -9.42 11.08 0.87
N ARG A 190 -10.50 10.30 1.07
CA ARG A 190 -11.74 10.82 1.70
C ARG A 190 -11.52 11.29 3.13
N MET A 191 -10.71 10.57 3.90
CA MET A 191 -10.35 11.01 5.25
C MET A 191 -9.56 12.32 5.22
N ARG A 192 -8.58 12.47 4.32
CA ARG A 192 -7.85 13.74 4.12
C ARG A 192 -8.82 14.86 3.73
N ASP A 193 -9.73 14.61 2.79
CA ASP A 193 -10.67 15.62 2.32
C ASP A 193 -11.63 16.04 3.45
N ALA A 194 -12.06 15.11 4.29
CA ALA A 194 -12.85 15.42 5.48
C ALA A 194 -12.08 16.30 6.48
N ILE A 195 -10.79 16.00 6.73
CA ILE A 195 -9.92 16.83 7.58
C ILE A 195 -9.80 18.25 7.01
N MET A 196 -9.54 18.38 5.69
CA MET A 196 -9.38 19.67 5.04
C MET A 196 -10.69 20.46 4.92
N ALA A 197 -11.83 19.79 4.88
CA ALA A 197 -13.15 20.42 4.92
C ALA A 197 -13.55 20.89 6.32
N HIS A 198 -12.91 20.35 7.39
CA HIS A 198 -13.22 20.77 8.77
C HIS A 198 -12.46 22.08 9.12
N PRO A 199 -13.16 23.21 9.42
CA PRO A 199 -12.52 24.52 9.53
C PRO A 199 -11.37 24.59 10.54
N ALA A 200 -11.56 24.04 11.74
CA ALA A 200 -10.52 24.06 12.77
C ALA A 200 -9.32 23.16 12.43
N ALA A 201 -9.57 21.97 11.88
CA ALA A 201 -8.51 21.04 11.49
C ALA A 201 -7.67 21.62 10.32
N CYS A 202 -8.34 22.15 9.31
CA CYS A 202 -7.67 22.83 8.18
C CYS A 202 -6.81 24.00 8.67
N ALA A 203 -7.36 24.88 9.52
CA ALA A 203 -6.61 26.02 10.07
C ALA A 203 -5.39 25.59 10.92
N LEU A 204 -5.49 24.47 11.63
CA LEU A 204 -4.38 23.90 12.38
C LEU A 204 -3.25 23.40 11.48
N LEU A 205 -3.58 22.75 10.38
CA LEU A 205 -2.61 22.13 9.46
C LEU A 205 -2.04 23.11 8.40
N THR A 206 -2.81 24.14 8.01
CA THR A 206 -2.43 25.04 6.90
C THR A 206 -2.26 26.49 7.32
N GLY A 207 -2.86 26.92 8.42
CA GLY A 207 -2.94 28.33 8.84
C GLY A 207 -1.63 28.91 9.39
N CYS A 208 -0.62 28.10 9.64
CA CYS A 208 0.69 28.54 10.12
C CYS A 208 1.78 27.63 9.60
N GLN A 209 2.95 28.19 9.31
CA GLN A 209 4.12 27.39 8.99
C GLN A 209 4.54 26.51 10.17
N GLY A 210 5.10 25.35 9.89
CA GLY A 210 5.57 24.41 10.87
C GLY A 210 6.49 23.35 10.24
N VAL A 211 6.83 22.35 11.04
CA VAL A 211 7.60 21.20 10.61
C VAL A 211 6.80 19.92 10.88
N ALA A 212 6.68 19.06 9.88
CA ALA A 212 6.03 17.76 10.00
C ALA A 212 7.06 16.69 10.39
N GLU A 213 6.60 15.69 11.15
CA GLU A 213 7.35 14.45 11.43
C GLU A 213 8.81 14.68 11.90
N HIS A 214 9.06 15.78 12.64
CA HIS A 214 10.38 16.17 13.07
C HIS A 214 10.72 15.60 14.45
N SER A 215 11.85 14.87 14.56
CA SER A 215 12.28 14.26 15.81
C SER A 215 13.00 15.27 16.70
N ALA A 216 12.63 15.34 17.98
CA ALA A 216 13.28 16.10 19.01
C ALA A 216 13.86 15.19 20.12
N TYR A 217 15.01 15.56 20.64
CA TYR A 217 15.75 14.82 21.66
C TYR A 217 16.12 15.73 22.83
N ALA A 218 16.03 15.20 24.04
CA ALA A 218 16.43 15.92 25.25
C ALA A 218 16.92 14.94 26.31
N ILE A 219 17.83 15.36 27.17
CA ILE A 219 18.27 14.58 28.33
C ILE A 219 17.37 14.96 29.50
N ASP A 220 16.69 13.99 30.08
CA ASP A 220 15.86 14.21 31.27
C ASP A 220 16.76 14.64 32.45
N PRO A 221 16.49 15.82 33.10
CA PRO A 221 17.40 16.34 34.10
C PRO A 221 17.42 15.52 35.39
N ASP A 222 16.34 14.80 35.71
CA ASP A 222 16.21 14.07 36.96
C ASP A 222 16.81 12.66 36.85
N THR A 223 16.64 12.01 35.69
CA THR A 223 17.03 10.61 35.49
C THR A 223 18.25 10.44 34.55
N GLY A 224 18.61 11.46 33.79
CA GLY A 224 19.65 11.34 32.74
C GLY A 224 19.19 10.56 31.50
N VAL A 225 17.96 10.08 31.46
CA VAL A 225 17.42 9.28 30.35
C VAL A 225 17.25 10.15 29.11
N LEU A 226 17.72 9.65 27.96
CA LEU A 226 17.48 10.30 26.67
C LEU A 226 16.01 10.16 26.29
N ARG A 227 15.31 11.28 26.21
CA ARG A 227 13.92 11.41 25.76
C ARG A 227 13.90 11.68 24.26
N ARG A 228 12.93 11.09 23.57
CA ARG A 228 12.68 11.32 22.15
C ARG A 228 11.20 11.53 21.92
N VAL A 229 10.88 12.54 21.12
CA VAL A 229 9.52 12.78 20.60
C VAL A 229 9.59 13.06 19.10
N ARG A 230 8.47 12.80 18.43
CA ARG A 230 8.30 13.10 17.02
C ARG A 230 6.84 13.52 16.81
N PRO A 231 6.56 14.83 16.96
CA PRO A 231 5.23 15.36 16.70
C PRO A 231 4.87 15.24 15.22
N ASP A 232 3.60 14.97 14.95
CA ASP A 232 3.08 14.89 13.60
C ASP A 232 3.25 16.24 12.88
N PHE A 233 2.85 17.33 13.53
CA PHE A 233 3.10 18.68 13.01
C PHE A 233 3.35 19.68 14.14
N TRP A 234 4.50 20.32 14.15
CA TRP A 234 4.87 21.35 15.11
C TRP A 234 4.90 22.73 14.44
N ARG A 235 3.95 23.58 14.81
CA ARG A 235 3.73 24.91 14.25
C ARG A 235 4.68 25.95 14.84
N LYS A 236 5.03 26.95 14.05
CA LYS A 236 5.87 28.08 14.50
C LYS A 236 5.26 28.91 15.62
N ASP A 237 3.95 28.91 15.78
CA ASP A 237 3.25 29.61 16.87
C ASP A 237 3.22 28.83 18.20
N GLY A 238 3.82 27.64 18.22
CA GLY A 238 3.96 26.80 19.41
C GLY A 238 2.88 25.76 19.59
N ILE A 239 1.95 25.61 18.67
CA ILE A 239 0.95 24.55 18.71
C ILE A 239 1.56 23.26 18.14
N VAL A 240 1.40 22.16 18.86
CA VAL A 240 1.71 20.81 18.42
C VAL A 240 0.41 20.14 18.00
N VAL A 241 0.32 19.72 16.75
CA VAL A 241 -0.84 19.01 16.22
C VAL A 241 -0.50 17.54 16.08
N ASP A 242 -1.41 16.70 16.53
CA ASP A 242 -1.29 15.24 16.45
C ASP A 242 -2.53 14.66 15.78
N LEU A 243 -2.34 13.96 14.68
CA LEU A 243 -3.39 13.40 13.85
C LEU A 243 -3.73 11.99 14.30
N LYS A 244 -4.99 11.74 14.63
CA LYS A 244 -5.47 10.44 15.09
C LYS A 244 -6.56 9.87 14.20
N THR A 245 -6.43 8.60 13.87
CA THR A 245 -7.52 7.83 13.27
C THR A 245 -8.24 7.01 14.34
N THR A 246 -9.56 7.02 14.33
CA THR A 246 -10.38 6.33 15.33
C THR A 246 -11.58 5.61 14.71
N GLU A 247 -12.25 4.79 15.49
CA GLU A 247 -13.55 4.21 15.12
C GLU A 247 -14.72 5.12 15.52
N ASP A 248 -14.51 5.97 16.55
CA ASP A 248 -15.51 6.89 17.11
C ASP A 248 -14.79 8.18 17.52
N ALA A 249 -15.06 9.27 16.80
CA ALA A 249 -14.50 10.59 17.05
C ALA A 249 -15.36 11.45 17.98
N SER A 250 -16.48 10.94 18.54
CA SER A 250 -17.26 11.65 19.53
C SER A 250 -16.43 11.94 20.80
N PRO A 251 -16.81 12.96 21.59
CA PRO A 251 -16.10 13.26 22.84
C PRO A 251 -15.92 12.03 23.74
N ASP A 252 -16.98 11.24 23.94
CA ASP A 252 -16.93 10.03 24.79
C ASP A 252 -16.09 8.91 24.14
N GLY A 253 -16.18 8.74 22.83
CA GLY A 253 -15.40 7.76 22.07
C GLY A 253 -13.91 8.08 22.10
N PHE A 254 -13.56 9.34 21.90
CA PHE A 254 -12.17 9.76 21.92
C PHE A 254 -11.61 9.81 23.36
N ALA A 255 -12.41 10.19 24.39
CA ALA A 255 -11.99 10.09 25.78
C ALA A 255 -11.60 8.65 26.18
N ARG A 256 -12.39 7.65 25.74
CA ARG A 256 -12.01 6.23 25.91
C ARG A 256 -10.71 5.90 25.18
N SER A 257 -10.52 6.42 23.99
CA SER A 257 -9.29 6.23 23.22
C SER A 257 -8.08 6.86 23.90
N ILE A 258 -8.21 8.07 24.47
CA ILE A 258 -7.17 8.74 25.25
C ILE A 258 -6.72 7.83 26.41
N ALA A 259 -7.68 7.35 27.21
CA ALA A 259 -7.41 6.48 28.36
C ALA A 259 -6.74 5.15 27.93
N ASN A 260 -7.29 4.48 26.90
CA ASN A 260 -6.82 3.17 26.47
C ASN A 260 -5.43 3.23 25.81
N TYR A 261 -5.16 4.29 25.03
CA TYR A 261 -3.90 4.42 24.29
C TYR A 261 -2.86 5.30 24.98
N GLY A 262 -3.23 6.00 26.07
CA GLY A 262 -2.34 6.86 26.86
C GLY A 262 -2.01 8.16 26.12
N TYR A 263 -2.98 8.75 25.45
CA TYR A 263 -2.77 10.02 24.75
C TYR A 263 -2.62 11.19 25.72
N ASP A 264 -3.13 11.09 26.95
CA ASP A 264 -2.82 11.99 28.06
C ASP A 264 -1.32 12.01 28.37
N MET A 265 -0.72 10.85 28.44
CA MET A 265 0.72 10.70 28.67
C MET A 265 1.53 11.19 27.46
N GLN A 266 1.08 10.92 26.22
CA GLN A 266 1.70 11.44 25.00
C GLN A 266 1.70 12.96 24.99
N HIS A 267 0.55 13.59 25.26
CA HIS A 267 0.39 15.03 25.31
C HIS A 267 1.44 15.70 26.24
N ALA A 268 1.46 15.30 27.50
CA ALA A 268 2.38 15.88 28.48
C ALA A 268 3.86 15.60 28.14
N TYR A 269 4.17 14.35 27.77
CA TYR A 269 5.53 13.95 27.41
C TYR A 269 6.08 14.70 26.20
N TYR A 270 5.24 14.95 25.19
CA TYR A 270 5.66 15.65 23.97
C TYR A 270 5.95 17.13 24.26
N LEU A 271 5.02 17.85 24.91
CA LEU A 271 5.22 19.25 25.24
C LEU A 271 6.44 19.45 26.15
N ASP A 272 6.54 18.67 27.22
CA ASP A 272 7.63 18.77 28.18
C ASP A 272 8.99 18.42 27.53
N THR A 273 9.04 17.43 26.63
CA THR A 273 10.28 17.05 25.92
C THR A 273 10.67 18.09 24.88
N LEU A 274 9.72 18.65 24.12
CA LEU A 274 10.00 19.71 23.15
C LEU A 274 10.55 20.95 23.86
N ASN A 275 9.92 21.37 24.96
CA ASN A 275 10.38 22.52 25.73
C ASN A 275 11.77 22.28 26.34
N LEU A 276 12.02 21.06 26.83
CA LEU A 276 13.31 20.69 27.35
C LEU A 276 14.40 20.69 26.26
N ALA A 277 14.08 20.16 25.08
CA ALA A 277 14.97 20.16 23.94
C ALA A 277 15.34 21.60 23.47
N LEU A 278 14.34 22.48 23.42
CA LEU A 278 14.55 23.90 23.13
C LEU A 278 15.47 24.56 24.17
N HIS A 279 15.29 24.24 25.45
CA HIS A 279 16.10 24.77 26.54
C HIS A 279 17.54 24.24 26.48
N GLN A 280 17.76 23.01 26.07
CA GLN A 280 19.08 22.40 25.94
C GLN A 280 19.86 22.79 24.70
N GLY A 281 19.30 23.65 23.83
CA GLY A 281 20.01 24.22 22.68
C GLY A 281 20.19 23.27 21.50
N GLY A 282 19.45 22.15 21.44
CA GLY A 282 19.56 21.16 20.37
C GLY A 282 18.98 21.56 19.00
N TYR A 283 18.55 22.83 18.82
CA TYR A 283 17.75 23.26 17.66
C TYR A 283 18.15 24.60 17.06
N ASP A 284 19.38 25.04 17.21
CA ASP A 284 19.86 26.30 16.62
C ASP A 284 19.80 26.33 15.08
N GLU A 285 19.77 25.19 14.42
CA GLU A 285 19.66 25.09 12.96
C GLU A 285 18.26 25.47 12.44
N PHE A 286 17.26 25.53 13.33
CA PHE A 286 15.89 25.85 12.96
C PHE A 286 15.49 27.24 13.47
N ALA A 287 16.00 28.31 12.85
CA ALA A 287 15.50 29.69 13.06
C ALA A 287 13.97 29.85 12.87
N ALA A 288 13.30 28.79 12.45
CA ALA A 288 11.88 28.67 12.19
C ALA A 288 11.07 28.07 13.34
N HIS A 289 11.70 27.52 14.40
CA HIS A 289 10.99 26.88 15.51
C HIS A 289 10.41 27.90 16.50
N PRO A 290 9.26 27.57 17.12
CA PRO A 290 8.74 28.39 18.21
C PRO A 290 9.71 28.32 19.39
N LYS A 291 9.80 29.41 20.14
CA LYS A 291 10.61 29.46 21.37
C LYS A 291 10.03 28.59 22.51
N ILE A 292 8.82 28.10 22.37
CA ILE A 292 8.12 27.26 23.33
C ILE A 292 7.02 26.46 22.65
N ALA A 293 6.88 25.19 23.03
CA ALA A 293 5.70 24.38 22.72
C ALA A 293 4.61 24.68 23.76
N LYS A 294 3.50 25.32 23.31
CA LYS A 294 2.48 25.90 24.22
C LYS A 294 1.29 24.98 24.42
N GLN A 295 0.86 24.34 23.36
CA GLN A 295 -0.40 23.58 23.37
C GLN A 295 -0.30 22.34 22.46
N PHE A 296 -0.92 21.26 22.87
CA PHE A 296 -1.05 20.04 22.11
C PHE A 296 -2.52 19.87 21.70
N VAL A 297 -2.75 19.63 20.41
CA VAL A 297 -4.09 19.52 19.85
C VAL A 297 -4.21 18.24 19.06
N PHE A 298 -5.26 17.49 19.33
CA PHE A 298 -5.59 16.30 18.58
C PHE A 298 -6.55 16.65 17.43
N VAL A 299 -6.19 16.30 16.20
CA VAL A 299 -7.10 16.25 15.05
C VAL A 299 -7.49 14.80 14.86
N VAL A 300 -8.76 14.50 15.03
CA VAL A 300 -9.28 13.13 15.09
C VAL A 300 -10.21 12.89 13.93
N VAL A 301 -10.00 11.81 13.16
CA VAL A 301 -10.85 11.46 12.02
C VAL A 301 -11.30 10.00 12.12
N GLU A 302 -12.56 9.74 11.80
CA GLU A 302 -13.10 8.38 11.75
C GLU A 302 -12.66 7.63 10.50
N LYS A 303 -12.29 6.35 10.68
CA LYS A 303 -11.88 5.47 9.57
C LYS A 303 -13.01 5.10 8.64
N LYS A 304 -14.24 5.09 9.16
CA LYS A 304 -15.45 4.73 8.40
C LYS A 304 -16.22 5.97 7.94
N PRO A 305 -16.91 5.90 6.80
CA PRO A 305 -17.81 6.98 6.39
C PRO A 305 -18.84 7.30 7.49
N PRO A 306 -19.15 8.59 7.70
CA PRO A 306 -18.82 9.74 6.86
C PRO A 306 -17.43 10.35 7.11
N HIS A 307 -16.52 9.69 7.80
CA HIS A 307 -15.19 10.19 8.18
C HIS A 307 -15.29 11.47 9.03
N ALA A 308 -16.17 11.43 10.04
CA ALA A 308 -16.39 12.56 10.91
C ALA A 308 -15.08 13.03 11.55
N VAL A 309 -14.87 14.35 11.61
CA VAL A 309 -13.67 14.98 12.14
C VAL A 309 -14.01 15.77 13.39
N ALA A 310 -13.16 15.66 14.40
CA ALA A 310 -13.23 16.45 15.60
C ALA A 310 -11.84 16.95 16.00
N VAL A 311 -11.80 18.04 16.74
CA VAL A 311 -10.55 18.65 17.22
C VAL A 311 -10.63 18.79 18.74
N TYR A 312 -9.64 18.28 19.46
CA TYR A 312 -9.63 18.21 20.90
C TYR A 312 -8.36 18.76 21.52
N VAL A 313 -8.51 19.38 22.68
CA VAL A 313 -7.46 19.64 23.65
C VAL A 313 -7.81 18.94 24.95
N LEU A 314 -6.82 18.59 25.75
CA LEU A 314 -7.06 18.03 27.08
C LEU A 314 -7.20 19.15 28.12
N ASP A 315 -8.01 18.90 29.15
CA ASP A 315 -8.04 19.73 30.34
C ASP A 315 -6.76 19.55 31.19
N ASP A 316 -6.53 20.51 32.07
CA ASP A 316 -5.32 20.55 32.89
C ASP A 316 -5.17 19.34 33.84
N GLU A 317 -6.28 18.77 34.32
CA GLU A 317 -6.26 17.59 35.18
C GLU A 317 -5.81 16.34 34.42
N SER A 318 -6.33 16.13 33.19
CA SER A 318 -5.90 15.06 32.30
C SER A 318 -4.43 15.20 31.93
N VAL A 319 -3.95 16.42 31.66
CA VAL A 319 -2.53 16.68 31.36
C VAL A 319 -1.65 16.41 32.58
N ALA A 320 -2.08 16.84 33.76
CA ALA A 320 -1.35 16.57 35.02
C ALA A 320 -1.24 15.06 35.30
N LEU A 321 -2.34 14.30 35.09
CA LEU A 321 -2.33 12.85 35.21
C LEU A 321 -1.36 12.22 34.17
N GLY A 322 -1.42 12.63 32.94
CA GLY A 322 -0.50 12.17 31.89
C GLY A 322 0.96 12.44 32.25
N ARG A 323 1.25 13.63 32.84
CA ARG A 323 2.60 13.98 33.33
C ARG A 323 3.05 13.08 34.47
N ALA A 324 2.22 12.86 35.44
CA ALA A 324 2.52 11.94 36.55
C ALA A 324 2.83 10.52 36.04
N LYS A 325 2.05 10.02 35.09
CA LYS A 325 2.26 8.70 34.49
C LYS A 325 3.62 8.57 33.76
N TYR A 326 3.99 9.54 32.92
CA TYR A 326 5.26 9.42 32.21
C TYR A 326 6.46 9.65 33.13
N ARG A 327 6.35 10.53 34.15
CA ARG A 327 7.41 10.71 35.15
C ARG A 327 7.65 9.41 35.92
N HIS A 328 6.58 8.81 36.45
CA HIS A 328 6.71 7.50 37.10
C HIS A 328 7.35 6.44 36.21
N ALA A 329 6.95 6.37 34.94
CA ALA A 329 7.55 5.41 34.01
C ALA A 329 9.04 5.68 33.74
N LEU A 330 9.48 6.95 33.69
CA LEU A 330 10.89 7.29 33.57
C LEU A 330 11.69 6.91 34.82
N ASP A 331 11.14 7.17 36.01
CA ASP A 331 11.79 6.81 37.27
C ASP A 331 11.95 5.28 37.43
N VAL A 332 10.91 4.53 37.05
CA VAL A 332 10.98 3.03 37.03
C VAL A 332 12.03 2.56 36.02
N TYR A 333 12.07 3.17 34.84
CA TYR A 333 13.05 2.83 33.81
C TYR A 333 14.48 3.06 34.30
N ASP A 334 14.74 4.25 34.84
CA ASP A 334 16.05 4.63 35.36
C ASP A 334 16.49 3.72 36.53
N ALA A 335 15.58 3.41 37.44
CA ALA A 335 15.86 2.48 38.54
C ALA A 335 16.23 1.08 38.04
N CYS A 336 15.51 0.57 37.01
CA CYS A 336 15.82 -0.73 36.40
C CYS A 336 17.15 -0.73 35.65
N GLU A 337 17.46 0.34 34.90
CA GLU A 337 18.75 0.48 34.20
C GLU A 337 19.93 0.53 35.19
N ARG A 338 19.83 1.33 36.27
CA ARG A 338 20.89 1.46 37.28
C ARG A 338 21.12 0.21 38.10
N SER A 339 20.02 -0.49 38.46
CA SER A 339 20.11 -1.70 39.28
C SER A 339 20.31 -2.98 38.47
N GLU A 340 20.20 -2.92 37.15
CA GLU A 340 20.11 -4.07 36.23
C GLU A 340 18.98 -5.06 36.59
N CYS A 341 18.06 -4.66 37.48
CA CYS A 341 16.97 -5.48 37.94
C CYS A 341 15.67 -5.13 37.20
N TRP A 342 15.24 -6.02 36.32
CA TRP A 342 14.03 -5.91 35.54
C TRP A 342 12.97 -6.88 36.07
N TYR A 343 12.17 -6.44 37.04
CA TYR A 343 11.23 -7.29 37.77
C TYR A 343 9.94 -7.56 36.99
N GLY A 344 9.35 -8.74 37.24
CA GLY A 344 8.03 -9.18 36.74
C GLY A 344 6.90 -8.90 37.75
N TYR A 345 5.98 -9.85 37.84
CA TYR A 345 4.81 -9.74 38.74
C TYR A 345 5.11 -10.13 40.21
N GLY A 346 6.34 -10.49 40.51
CA GLY A 346 6.79 -10.96 41.83
C GLY A 346 6.95 -12.47 41.90
N ASP A 347 7.70 -12.93 42.92
CA ASP A 347 8.09 -14.33 43.10
C ASP A 347 7.22 -15.09 44.09
N ALA A 348 6.32 -14.39 44.82
CA ALA A 348 5.43 -14.98 45.81
C ALA A 348 4.10 -15.40 45.17
N VAL A 349 3.45 -16.40 45.81
CA VAL A 349 2.08 -16.78 45.48
C VAL A 349 1.14 -15.63 45.81
N GLN A 350 0.32 -15.21 44.87
CA GLN A 350 -0.60 -14.08 45.01
C GLN A 350 -2.05 -14.58 44.96
N THR A 351 -2.90 -14.01 45.80
CA THR A 351 -4.34 -14.26 45.76
C THR A 351 -4.98 -13.33 44.74
N VAL A 352 -5.73 -13.90 43.80
CA VAL A 352 -6.45 -13.14 42.75
C VAL A 352 -7.94 -13.16 43.06
N ALA A 353 -8.54 -11.99 43.17
CA ALA A 353 -10.01 -11.83 43.25
C ALA A 353 -10.59 -11.70 41.82
N LEU A 354 -11.74 -12.31 41.60
CA LEU A 354 -12.46 -12.15 40.35
C LEU A 354 -13.04 -10.73 40.24
N PRO A 355 -13.14 -10.18 39.00
CA PRO A 355 -13.74 -8.87 38.79
C PRO A 355 -15.18 -8.78 39.31
N GLN A 356 -15.56 -7.61 39.86
CA GLN A 356 -16.87 -7.42 40.48
C GLN A 356 -18.05 -7.72 39.54
N TRP A 357 -17.91 -7.38 38.24
CA TRP A 357 -18.94 -7.69 37.24
C TRP A 357 -19.18 -9.20 37.08
N HIS A 358 -18.12 -10.02 37.22
CA HIS A 358 -18.22 -11.47 37.16
C HIS A 358 -18.89 -12.04 38.42
N MET A 359 -18.51 -11.51 39.57
CA MET A 359 -19.14 -11.86 40.84
C MET A 359 -20.63 -11.51 40.85
N ASN A 360 -20.99 -10.30 40.42
CA ASN A 360 -22.38 -9.84 40.33
C ASN A 360 -23.22 -10.71 39.37
N ARG A 361 -22.67 -11.06 38.23
CA ARG A 361 -23.35 -11.93 37.23
C ARG A 361 -23.70 -13.30 37.79
N ASN A 362 -22.88 -13.82 38.71
CA ASN A 362 -23.01 -15.17 39.28
C ASN A 362 -23.43 -15.15 40.76
N ALA A 363 -23.85 -14.01 41.29
CA ALA A 363 -24.23 -13.87 42.71
C ALA A 363 -25.33 -14.84 43.13
N HIS A 364 -26.24 -15.17 42.20
CA HIS A 364 -27.31 -16.15 42.44
C HIS A 364 -26.80 -17.58 42.71
N LEU A 365 -25.57 -17.90 42.32
CA LEU A 365 -24.97 -19.21 42.61
C LEU A 365 -24.33 -19.29 43.99
N ILE A 366 -23.97 -18.15 44.58
CA ILE A 366 -23.26 -18.06 45.87
C ILE A 366 -24.24 -17.77 47.02
N GLY A 367 -25.38 -17.12 46.77
CA GLY A 367 -26.39 -16.72 47.76
C GLY A 367 -27.40 -17.79 48.10
N ALA A 368 -27.21 -19.04 47.69
CA ALA A 368 -28.08 -20.18 47.98
C ALA A 368 -27.50 -21.11 49.05
N ALA A 369 -26.67 -20.56 49.98
CA ALA A 369 -26.18 -21.30 51.16
C ALA A 369 -26.74 -20.70 52.42
#